data_c149b37b9ba7121ff7fe5a9137d04fe4
#
_entry.id   c149b37b9ba7121ff7fe5a9137d04fe4
#
_cell.length_a   1.000
_cell.length_b   1.000
_cell.length_c   1.000
_cell.angle_alpha   90.00
_cell.angle_beta   90.00
_cell.angle_gamma   90.00
#
_symmetry.space_group_name_H-M   'P 1'
#
loop_
_entity.id
_entity.type
_entity.pdbx_description
1 polymer ?
#
loop_
_entity_poly.entity_id
_entity_poly.type
_entity_poly.pdbx_seq_one_letter_code
_entity_poly.pdbx_strand_id
1 'polypeptide(L)'
;RHAVIMQSDEFQLGKGSLFDLHRDMLGTGNTRKIELAEALDKGKNYLLNYQTVLIDEAKSSGSWTEKAQLINTLKTIITEGSIGVRQLYKEYTEQDTCTNYWINTNYKDAFPLPKNEVRYWVYFSPAKRNQQMLDEFHLQRLNNNLAAGVMAELMDRDLSKFNPLAPAPWTAYRDQMQGMADRPLNDFIREQFE
;
A
#
# COMPACT_ATOMS: atom_id res chain seq x y z
N ARG A 1 -10.03 -8.67 -1.16
CA ARG A 1 -9.36 -7.37 -1.00
C ARG A 1 -7.89 -7.48 -1.37
N HIS A 2 -7.32 -6.39 -1.89
CA HIS A 2 -5.93 -6.33 -2.29
C HIS A 2 -5.30 -5.05 -1.75
N ALA A 3 -3.98 -5.09 -1.51
CA ALA A 3 -3.19 -3.89 -1.30
C ALA A 3 -2.41 -3.57 -2.58
N VAL A 4 -2.18 -2.29 -2.81
CA VAL A 4 -1.36 -1.80 -3.92
C VAL A 4 0.00 -1.41 -3.38
N ILE A 5 1.08 -1.93 -3.96
CA ILE A 5 2.45 -1.48 -3.70
C ILE A 5 2.93 -0.71 -4.92
N MET A 6 3.23 0.56 -4.74
CA MET A 6 3.84 1.39 -5.77
C MET A 6 5.32 1.59 -5.47
N GLN A 7 6.15 1.00 -6.30
CA GLN A 7 7.60 1.08 -6.21
C GLN A 7 8.19 1.91 -7.35
N SER A 8 9.26 2.62 -7.06
CA SER A 8 10.13 3.25 -8.06
C SER A 8 11.56 3.34 -7.54
N ASP A 9 12.54 3.33 -8.44
CA ASP A 9 13.95 3.52 -8.06
C ASP A 9 14.26 5.01 -7.81
N GLU A 10 13.50 5.92 -8.44
CA GLU A 10 13.66 7.35 -8.24
C GLU A 10 12.67 7.92 -7.21
N PHE A 11 13.11 8.97 -6.52
CA PHE A 11 12.30 9.75 -5.59
C PHE A 11 11.47 10.80 -6.32
N GLN A 12 10.41 11.26 -5.68
CA GLN A 12 9.57 12.37 -6.15
C GLN A 12 8.95 12.19 -7.53
N LEU A 13 8.54 10.95 -7.87
CA LEU A 13 7.84 10.64 -9.13
C LEU A 13 6.33 10.93 -9.09
N GLY A 14 5.81 11.51 -8.03
CA GLY A 14 4.39 11.81 -7.92
C GLY A 14 3.53 10.69 -7.33
N LYS A 15 4.11 9.62 -6.74
CA LYS A 15 3.33 8.57 -6.04
C LYS A 15 2.40 9.16 -4.97
N GLY A 16 2.93 10.09 -4.16
CA GLY A 16 2.13 10.82 -3.17
C GLY A 16 1.06 11.70 -3.79
N SER A 17 1.38 12.37 -4.90
CA SER A 17 0.43 13.24 -5.63
C SER A 17 -0.74 12.45 -6.21
N LEU A 18 -0.49 11.22 -6.66
CA LEU A 18 -1.57 10.32 -7.11
C LEU A 18 -2.50 9.94 -5.94
N PHE A 19 -1.95 9.69 -4.77
CA PHE A 19 -2.78 9.48 -3.57
C PHE A 19 -3.54 10.74 -3.16
N ASP A 20 -2.94 11.92 -3.32
CA ASP A 20 -3.63 13.18 -3.05
C ASP A 20 -4.83 13.38 -3.99
N LEU A 21 -4.72 13.02 -5.28
CA LEU A 21 -5.87 13.00 -6.19
C LEU A 21 -6.95 12.01 -5.73
N HIS A 22 -6.54 10.83 -5.29
CA HIS A 22 -7.47 9.84 -4.73
C HIS A 22 -8.20 10.38 -3.48
N ARG A 23 -7.48 11.10 -2.63
CA ARG A 23 -8.05 11.77 -1.47
C ARG A 23 -9.03 12.89 -1.86
N ASP A 24 -8.72 13.65 -2.92
CA ASP A 24 -9.62 14.69 -3.44
C ASP A 24 -10.93 14.07 -3.97
N MET A 25 -10.88 12.85 -4.54
CA MET A 25 -12.07 12.12 -4.99
C MET A 25 -12.93 11.59 -3.85
N LEU A 26 -12.31 11.00 -2.83
CA LEU A 26 -13.03 10.32 -1.73
C LEU A 26 -13.30 11.19 -0.51
N GLY A 27 -12.59 12.31 -0.40
CA GLY A 27 -12.61 13.19 0.77
C GLY A 27 -11.64 12.78 1.88
N THR A 28 -11.23 13.77 2.64
CA THR A 28 -10.25 13.60 3.73
C THR A 28 -10.75 12.73 4.88
N GLY A 29 -12.06 12.66 5.09
CA GLY A 29 -12.69 11.80 6.10
C GLY A 29 -12.63 10.31 5.75
N ASN A 30 -12.44 9.97 4.47
CA ASN A 30 -12.41 8.59 3.98
C ASN A 30 -10.99 8.08 3.68
N THR A 31 -9.98 8.94 3.78
CA THR A 31 -8.60 8.61 3.43
C THR A 31 -7.62 9.05 4.51
N ARG A 32 -6.59 8.27 4.74
CA ARG A 32 -5.54 8.58 5.72
C ARG A 32 -4.16 8.27 5.13
N LYS A 33 -3.21 9.17 5.38
CA LYS A 33 -1.78 8.95 5.13
C LYS A 33 -1.11 8.70 6.48
N ILE A 34 -0.30 7.64 6.55
CA ILE A 34 0.42 7.22 7.76
C ILE A 34 1.85 6.81 7.43
N GLU A 35 2.69 6.79 8.44
CA GLU A 35 4.01 6.18 8.37
C GLU A 35 3.94 4.68 8.71
N LEU A 36 4.98 3.95 8.32
CA LEU A 36 5.08 2.51 8.55
C LEU A 36 4.97 2.13 10.04
N ALA A 37 5.64 2.88 10.90
CA ALA A 37 5.59 2.66 12.35
C ALA A 37 4.16 2.78 12.91
N GLU A 38 3.37 3.68 12.33
CA GLU A 38 1.96 3.86 12.70
C GLU A 38 1.10 2.66 12.27
N ALA A 39 1.40 2.05 11.13
CA ALA A 39 0.69 0.85 10.66
C ALA A 39 0.92 -0.37 11.57
N LEU A 40 2.06 -0.43 12.26
CA LEU A 40 2.42 -1.51 13.19
C LEU A 40 1.89 -1.34 14.60
N ASP A 41 1.39 -0.15 14.94
CA ASP A 41 0.88 0.14 16.27
C ASP A 41 -0.48 -0.53 16.48
N LYS A 42 -0.50 -1.58 17.28
CA LYS A 42 -1.71 -2.35 17.62
C LYS A 42 -2.82 -1.51 18.29
N GLY A 43 -2.51 -0.34 18.80
CA GLY A 43 -3.48 0.58 19.40
C GLY A 43 -4.25 1.45 18.39
N LYS A 44 -3.86 1.39 17.09
CA LYS A 44 -4.39 2.31 16.06
C LYS A 44 -5.50 1.70 15.19
N ASN A 45 -6.41 1.04 15.84
CA ASN A 45 -7.57 0.41 15.20
C ASN A 45 -8.51 1.40 14.48
N TYR A 46 -8.37 2.70 14.75
CA TYR A 46 -9.12 3.75 14.05
C TYR A 46 -8.85 3.78 12.53
N LEU A 47 -7.73 3.22 12.08
CA LEU A 47 -7.42 3.11 10.64
C LEU A 47 -8.46 2.29 9.88
N LEU A 48 -9.18 1.41 10.55
CA LEU A 48 -10.25 0.60 9.95
C LEU A 48 -11.47 1.41 9.49
N ASN A 49 -11.60 2.64 9.96
CA ASN A 49 -12.69 3.54 9.58
C ASN A 49 -12.46 4.26 8.24
N TYR A 50 -11.26 4.16 7.68
CA TYR A 50 -10.95 4.79 6.40
C TYR A 50 -11.17 3.82 5.25
N GLN A 51 -11.68 4.32 4.13
CA GLN A 51 -11.80 3.52 2.90
C GLN A 51 -10.44 3.22 2.28
N THR A 52 -9.50 4.16 2.41
CA THR A 52 -8.13 3.98 1.91
C THR A 52 -7.12 4.55 2.88
N VAL A 53 -6.10 3.75 3.16
CA VAL A 53 -4.94 4.14 3.96
C VAL A 53 -3.68 4.04 3.09
N LEU A 54 -2.96 5.15 2.96
CA LEU A 54 -1.63 5.18 2.37
C LEU A 54 -0.57 5.00 3.46
N ILE A 55 0.25 3.98 3.32
CA ILE A 55 1.51 3.83 4.05
C ILE A 55 2.60 4.41 3.17
N ASP A 56 3.10 5.60 3.54
CA ASP A 56 4.08 6.32 2.74
C ASP A 56 5.50 6.09 3.26
N GLU A 57 6.47 6.20 2.34
CA GLU A 57 7.90 6.03 2.65
C GLU A 57 8.24 4.76 3.43
N ALA A 58 7.66 3.63 3.03
CA ALA A 58 8.09 2.36 3.58
C ALA A 58 9.59 2.16 3.26
N LYS A 59 10.42 2.38 4.28
CA LYS A 59 11.89 2.33 4.16
C LYS A 59 12.41 0.91 4.32
N SER A 60 13.56 0.64 3.75
CA SER A 60 14.29 -0.61 3.97
C SER A 60 14.95 -0.68 5.36
N SER A 61 14.99 0.44 6.09
CA SER A 61 15.54 0.51 7.45
C SER A 61 14.61 -0.19 8.44
N GLY A 62 14.92 -1.38 8.75
CA GLY A 62 14.24 -2.23 9.72
C GLY A 62 14.87 -3.60 9.68
N SER A 63 14.92 -4.27 10.82
CA SER A 63 15.36 -5.66 10.87
C SER A 63 14.43 -6.52 10.00
N TRP A 64 14.94 -7.63 9.50
CA TRP A 64 14.12 -8.62 8.80
C TRP A 64 12.86 -9.02 9.59
N THR A 65 12.99 -9.11 10.91
CA THR A 65 11.89 -9.45 11.82
C THR A 65 10.79 -8.40 11.79
N GLU A 66 11.15 -7.11 11.76
CA GLU A 66 10.16 -6.01 11.67
C GLU A 66 9.44 -6.01 10.32
N LYS A 67 10.16 -6.25 9.22
CA LYS A 67 9.57 -6.37 7.89
C LYS A 67 8.61 -7.56 7.82
N ALA A 68 8.97 -8.70 8.39
CA ALA A 68 8.12 -9.87 8.44
C ALA A 68 6.88 -9.66 9.32
N GLN A 69 7.01 -8.97 10.45
CA GLN A 69 5.88 -8.60 11.31
C GLN A 69 4.90 -7.68 10.59
N LEU A 70 5.41 -6.69 9.84
CA LEU A 70 4.59 -5.80 9.04
C LEU A 70 3.75 -6.57 8.02
N ILE A 71 4.40 -7.45 7.24
CA ILE A 71 3.72 -8.25 6.22
C ILE A 71 2.64 -9.12 6.87
N ASN A 72 2.92 -9.75 8.00
CA ASN A 72 1.95 -10.57 8.73
C ASN A 72 0.78 -9.73 9.27
N THR A 73 1.04 -8.54 9.78
CA THR A 73 0.00 -7.60 10.24
C THR A 73 -0.89 -7.17 9.08
N LEU A 74 -0.29 -6.72 7.96
CA LEU A 74 -1.02 -6.33 6.77
C LEU A 74 -1.82 -7.49 6.17
N LYS A 75 -1.27 -8.70 6.18
CA LYS A 75 -1.95 -9.90 5.71
C LYS A 75 -3.28 -10.10 6.45
N THR A 76 -3.28 -9.99 7.76
CA THR A 76 -4.47 -10.11 8.59
C THR A 76 -5.50 -9.03 8.25
N ILE A 77 -5.11 -7.76 8.29
CA ILE A 77 -6.03 -6.64 8.09
C ILE A 77 -6.55 -6.51 6.64
N ILE A 78 -5.81 -7.01 5.65
CA ILE A 78 -6.28 -7.05 4.24
C ILE A 78 -7.29 -8.19 4.04
N THR A 79 -7.11 -9.32 4.72
CA THR A 79 -7.88 -10.54 4.46
C THR A 79 -9.17 -10.59 5.24
N GLU A 80 -9.14 -10.18 6.50
CA GLU A 80 -10.27 -10.31 7.40
C GLU A 80 -11.35 -9.27 7.13
N GLY A 81 -12.61 -9.70 7.17
CA GLY A 81 -13.78 -8.82 6.98
C GLY A 81 -14.08 -8.01 8.23
N SER A 82 -13.75 -8.56 9.39
CA SER A 82 -13.85 -7.90 10.69
C SER A 82 -12.58 -8.14 11.50
N ILE A 83 -12.24 -7.21 12.35
CA ILE A 83 -11.04 -7.25 13.19
C ILE A 83 -11.41 -6.85 14.61
N GLY A 84 -10.84 -7.57 15.56
CA GLY A 84 -10.97 -7.25 16.96
C GLY A 84 -10.26 -5.94 17.34
N VAL A 85 -11.02 -5.00 17.85
CA VAL A 85 -10.57 -3.66 18.21
C VAL A 85 -10.58 -3.48 19.71
N ARG A 86 -9.44 -3.08 20.27
CA ARG A 86 -9.33 -2.68 21.66
C ARG A 86 -9.01 -1.20 21.75
N GLN A 87 -9.99 -0.38 22.10
CA GLN A 87 -9.75 1.03 22.41
C GLN A 87 -9.30 1.16 23.88
N LEU A 88 -8.45 2.15 24.15
CA LEU A 88 -8.07 2.48 25.53
C LEU A 88 -9.34 2.70 26.38
N TYR A 89 -9.43 1.99 27.51
CA TYR A 89 -10.54 2.06 28.46
C TYR A 89 -11.92 1.59 27.93
N LYS A 90 -11.96 0.84 26.82
CA LYS A 90 -13.19 0.23 26.32
C LYS A 90 -13.06 -1.29 26.23
N GLU A 91 -14.21 -1.96 26.20
CA GLU A 91 -14.27 -3.40 25.99
C GLU A 91 -13.79 -3.74 24.57
N TYR A 92 -13.33 -4.98 24.44
CA TYR A 92 -12.98 -5.55 23.13
C TYR A 92 -14.24 -5.63 22.28
N THR A 93 -14.20 -5.04 21.11
CA THR A 93 -15.30 -5.08 20.14
C THR A 93 -14.79 -5.57 18.79
N GLU A 94 -15.63 -6.28 18.05
CA GLU A 94 -15.36 -6.65 16.68
C GLU A 94 -15.85 -5.52 15.76
N GLN A 95 -15.02 -5.10 14.82
CA GLN A 95 -15.34 -4.03 13.87
C GLN A 95 -15.10 -4.50 12.45
N ASP A 96 -16.09 -4.31 11.60
CA ASP A 96 -15.95 -4.53 10.16
C ASP A 96 -14.93 -3.56 9.56
N THR A 97 -14.10 -4.07 8.65
CA THR A 97 -13.13 -3.25 7.93
C THR A 97 -13.49 -3.16 6.45
N CYS A 98 -13.48 -1.93 5.93
CA CYS A 98 -13.62 -1.65 4.50
C CYS A 98 -12.32 -1.08 3.90
N THR A 99 -11.24 -1.01 4.67
CA THR A 99 -10.01 -0.32 4.31
C THR A 99 -9.26 -1.02 3.18
N ASN A 100 -8.86 -0.24 2.19
CA ASN A 100 -7.92 -0.62 1.16
C ASN A 100 -6.55 0.00 1.48
N TYR A 101 -5.48 -0.76 1.29
CA TYR A 101 -4.14 -0.31 1.61
C TYR A 101 -3.36 0.03 0.34
N TRP A 102 -2.73 1.18 0.37
CA TRP A 102 -1.81 1.67 -0.64
C TRP A 102 -0.45 1.91 0.01
N ILE A 103 0.61 1.43 -0.59
CA ILE A 103 1.94 1.43 -0.01
C ILE A 103 2.90 2.02 -1.02
N ASN A 104 3.59 3.10 -0.64
CA ASN A 104 4.63 3.70 -1.46
C ASN A 104 6.01 3.31 -0.93
N THR A 105 6.91 2.93 -1.83
CA THR A 105 8.31 2.67 -1.49
C THR A 105 9.24 3.03 -2.65
N ASN A 106 10.49 3.36 -2.30
CA ASN A 106 11.60 3.48 -3.23
C ASN A 106 12.60 2.32 -3.09
N TYR A 107 12.31 1.37 -2.20
CA TYR A 107 13.22 0.28 -1.87
C TYR A 107 12.63 -1.06 -2.30
N LYS A 108 13.43 -1.82 -3.04
CA LYS A 108 13.02 -3.15 -3.53
C LYS A 108 12.83 -4.16 -2.40
N ASP A 109 13.59 -4.01 -1.33
CA ASP A 109 13.61 -4.88 -0.16
C ASP A 109 12.72 -4.39 1.01
N ALA A 110 11.95 -3.32 0.81
CA ALA A 110 11.05 -2.81 1.84
C ALA A 110 9.97 -3.83 2.25
N PHE A 111 9.50 -4.62 1.29
CA PHE A 111 8.46 -5.63 1.47
C PHE A 111 8.89 -6.98 0.88
N PRO A 112 9.61 -7.82 1.63
CA PRO A 112 9.94 -9.16 1.19
C PRO A 112 8.69 -10.04 1.23
N LEU A 113 7.98 -10.13 0.12
CA LEU A 113 6.74 -10.88 0.03
C LEU A 113 7.00 -12.39 0.10
N PRO A 114 6.24 -13.14 0.92
CA PRO A 114 6.31 -14.61 0.91
C PRO A 114 6.03 -15.20 -0.47
N LYS A 115 6.58 -16.37 -0.76
CA LYS A 115 6.22 -17.15 -1.96
C LYS A 115 4.70 -17.38 -1.98
N ASN A 116 4.12 -17.30 -3.16
CA ASN A 116 2.67 -17.46 -3.38
C ASN A 116 1.79 -16.39 -2.73
N GLU A 117 2.35 -15.25 -2.33
CA GLU A 117 1.54 -14.13 -1.85
C GLU A 117 0.76 -13.50 -3.02
N VAL A 118 -0.57 -13.49 -2.90
CA VAL A 118 -1.49 -13.08 -3.98
C VAL A 118 -2.32 -11.84 -3.65
N ARG A 119 -2.12 -11.25 -2.48
CA ARG A 119 -2.92 -10.09 -1.99
C ARG A 119 -2.40 -8.77 -2.49
N TYR A 120 -1.14 -8.72 -2.97
CA TYR A 120 -0.50 -7.48 -3.35
C TYR A 120 -0.43 -7.35 -4.87
N TRP A 121 -0.95 -6.24 -5.38
CA TRP A 121 -0.64 -5.78 -6.72
C TRP A 121 0.59 -4.88 -6.64
N VAL A 122 1.70 -5.33 -7.20
CA VAL A 122 2.96 -4.59 -7.19
C VAL A 122 3.12 -3.87 -8.52
N TYR A 123 3.10 -2.55 -8.48
CA TYR A 123 3.38 -1.70 -9.64
C TYR A 123 4.76 -1.06 -9.50
N PHE A 124 5.57 -1.24 -10.51
CA PHE A 124 6.87 -0.57 -10.62
C PHE A 124 6.81 0.52 -11.66
N SER A 125 7.27 1.72 -11.30
CA SER A 125 7.44 2.83 -12.23
C SER A 125 8.91 2.96 -12.65
N PRO A 126 9.25 2.69 -13.91
CA PRO A 126 10.59 2.94 -14.45
C PRO A 126 10.79 4.42 -14.86
N ALA A 127 9.76 5.24 -14.66
CA ALA A 127 9.78 6.64 -15.07
C ALA A 127 10.90 7.40 -14.38
N LYS A 128 11.43 8.39 -15.06
CA LYS A 128 12.30 9.41 -14.48
C LYS A 128 11.48 10.63 -14.09
N ARG A 129 11.98 11.36 -13.11
CA ARG A 129 11.32 12.58 -12.65
C ARG A 129 11.15 13.57 -13.81
N ASN A 130 9.92 14.01 -13.99
CA ASN A 130 9.56 15.07 -14.93
C ASN A 130 8.85 16.19 -14.16
N GLN A 131 9.59 17.25 -13.83
CA GLN A 131 9.07 18.34 -13.00
C GLN A 131 7.93 19.07 -13.70
N GLN A 132 8.04 19.34 -14.99
CA GLN A 132 7.01 20.02 -15.76
C GLN A 132 5.67 19.25 -15.68
N MET A 133 5.70 17.94 -15.91
CA MET A 133 4.50 17.09 -15.82
C MET A 133 3.88 17.12 -14.42
N LEU A 134 4.72 17.12 -13.36
CA LEU A 134 4.23 17.20 -11.99
C LEU A 134 3.58 18.54 -11.69
N ASP A 135 4.16 19.63 -12.16
CA ASP A 135 3.63 20.98 -11.96
C ASP A 135 2.29 21.15 -12.70
N GLU A 136 2.20 20.66 -13.95
CA GLU A 136 0.95 20.62 -14.72
C GLU A 136 -0.12 19.78 -14.01
N PHE A 137 0.23 18.59 -13.49
CA PHE A 137 -0.69 17.75 -12.75
C PHE A 137 -1.21 18.46 -11.48
N HIS A 138 -0.33 19.10 -10.71
CA HIS A 138 -0.73 19.85 -9.52
C HIS A 138 -1.62 21.04 -9.85
N LEU A 139 -1.32 21.76 -10.92
CA LEU A 139 -2.13 22.87 -11.38
C LEU A 139 -3.55 22.41 -11.77
N GLN A 140 -3.65 21.32 -12.55
CA GLN A 140 -4.93 20.76 -12.95
C GLN A 140 -5.72 20.23 -11.75
N ARG A 141 -5.03 19.56 -10.79
CA ARG A 141 -5.68 19.05 -9.58
C ARG A 141 -6.32 20.16 -8.77
N LEU A 142 -5.66 21.31 -8.63
CA LEU A 142 -6.14 22.42 -7.81
C LEU A 142 -7.16 23.30 -8.52
N ASN A 143 -7.00 23.54 -9.83
CA ASN A 143 -7.77 24.57 -10.53
C ASN A 143 -8.88 24.02 -11.43
N ASN A 144 -8.74 22.79 -11.93
CA ASN A 144 -9.58 22.26 -13.01
C ASN A 144 -10.52 21.12 -12.56
N ASN A 145 -10.72 20.97 -11.25
CA ASN A 145 -11.63 19.97 -10.71
C ASN A 145 -11.32 18.53 -11.24
N LEU A 146 -10.03 18.22 -11.40
CA LEU A 146 -9.55 16.96 -11.97
C LEU A 146 -10.15 15.75 -11.23
N ALA A 147 -10.30 15.85 -9.90
CA ALA A 147 -10.87 14.79 -9.08
C ALA A 147 -12.29 14.41 -9.51
N ALA A 148 -13.14 15.38 -9.81
CA ALA A 148 -14.51 15.13 -10.27
C ALA A 148 -14.53 14.47 -11.65
N GLY A 149 -13.67 14.92 -12.58
CA GLY A 149 -13.56 14.31 -13.91
C GLY A 149 -13.10 12.86 -13.86
N VAL A 150 -12.04 12.59 -13.07
CA VAL A 150 -11.53 11.21 -12.89
C VAL A 150 -12.56 10.34 -12.18
N MET A 151 -13.28 10.87 -11.19
CA MET A 151 -14.31 10.11 -10.50
C MET A 151 -15.47 9.75 -11.44
N ALA A 152 -15.91 10.69 -12.29
CA ALA A 152 -16.95 10.44 -13.26
C ALA A 152 -16.56 9.31 -14.24
N GLU A 153 -15.34 9.34 -14.75
CA GLU A 153 -14.80 8.29 -15.62
C GLU A 153 -14.74 6.93 -14.92
N LEU A 154 -14.33 6.91 -13.65
CA LEU A 154 -14.28 5.67 -12.88
C LEU A 154 -15.67 5.11 -12.56
N MET A 155 -16.66 5.97 -12.33
CA MET A 155 -18.05 5.58 -12.06
C MET A 155 -18.75 5.01 -13.31
N ASP A 156 -18.34 5.41 -14.50
CA ASP A 156 -18.90 4.92 -15.77
C ASP A 156 -18.26 3.58 -16.24
N ARG A 157 -17.30 3.07 -15.50
CA ARG A 157 -16.66 1.80 -15.86
C ARG A 157 -17.54 0.60 -15.69
N ASP A 158 -17.58 -0.25 -16.71
CA ASP A 158 -18.25 -1.56 -16.62
C ASP A 158 -17.48 -2.50 -15.68
N LEU A 159 -18.09 -2.81 -14.55
CA LEU A 159 -17.57 -3.74 -13.54
C LEU A 159 -18.19 -5.14 -13.63
N SER A 160 -18.96 -5.45 -14.65
CA SER A 160 -19.68 -6.74 -14.80
C SER A 160 -18.73 -7.95 -14.76
N LYS A 161 -17.47 -7.78 -15.18
CA LYS A 161 -16.43 -8.82 -15.18
C LYS A 161 -15.48 -8.72 -13.97
N PHE A 162 -15.69 -7.76 -13.09
CA PHE A 162 -14.82 -7.59 -11.92
C PHE A 162 -15.15 -8.63 -10.85
N ASN A 163 -14.14 -9.41 -10.46
CA ASN A 163 -14.25 -10.35 -9.35
C ASN A 163 -13.44 -9.84 -8.14
N PRO A 164 -14.10 -9.35 -7.10
CA PRO A 164 -13.41 -8.82 -5.91
C PRO A 164 -12.67 -9.90 -5.09
N LEU A 165 -12.94 -11.17 -5.35
CA LEU A 165 -12.29 -12.31 -4.70
C LEU A 165 -11.14 -12.91 -5.52
N ALA A 166 -10.92 -12.42 -6.73
CA ALA A 166 -9.80 -12.88 -7.55
C ALA A 166 -8.45 -12.52 -6.88
N PRO A 167 -7.38 -13.28 -7.11
CA PRO A 167 -6.04 -12.88 -6.75
C PRO A 167 -5.66 -11.52 -7.36
N ALA A 168 -4.79 -10.78 -6.69
CA ALA A 168 -4.24 -9.55 -7.27
C ALA A 168 -3.55 -9.84 -8.61
N PRO A 169 -3.65 -8.93 -9.59
CA PRO A 169 -3.00 -9.13 -10.89
C PRO A 169 -1.51 -9.46 -10.73
N TRP A 170 -1.06 -10.42 -11.51
CA TRP A 170 0.35 -10.80 -11.52
C TRP A 170 1.21 -9.71 -12.14
N THR A 171 2.41 -9.50 -11.57
CA THR A 171 3.43 -8.63 -12.14
C THR A 171 4.82 -9.24 -11.92
N ALA A 172 5.74 -9.03 -12.86
CA ALA A 172 7.13 -9.50 -12.74
C ALA A 172 7.84 -8.89 -11.51
N TYR A 173 7.45 -7.70 -11.09
CA TYR A 173 8.02 -7.07 -9.89
C TYR A 173 7.54 -7.70 -8.60
N ARG A 174 6.32 -8.26 -8.56
CA ARG A 174 5.89 -9.08 -7.43
C ARG A 174 6.80 -10.28 -7.24
N ASP A 175 7.16 -10.97 -8.32
CA ASP A 175 8.07 -12.13 -8.27
C ASP A 175 9.47 -11.73 -7.79
N GLN A 176 9.96 -10.56 -8.20
CA GLN A 176 11.23 -10.03 -7.69
C GLN A 176 11.18 -9.78 -6.18
N MET A 177 10.11 -9.20 -5.66
CA MET A 177 9.93 -9.01 -4.21
C MET A 177 9.80 -10.36 -3.46
N GLN A 178 9.15 -11.34 -4.07
CA GLN A 178 9.07 -12.69 -3.50
C GLN A 178 10.45 -13.38 -3.45
N GLY A 179 11.27 -13.22 -4.49
CA GLY A 179 12.64 -13.74 -4.52
C GLY A 179 13.56 -13.13 -3.47
N MET A 180 13.27 -11.92 -3.00
CA MET A 180 14.03 -11.28 -1.92
C MET A 180 13.74 -11.88 -0.54
N ALA A 181 12.59 -12.51 -0.35
CA ALA A 181 12.26 -13.17 0.90
C ALA A 181 13.19 -14.36 1.22
N ASP A 182 13.79 -14.96 0.21
CA ASP A 182 14.72 -16.10 0.37
C ASP A 182 16.18 -15.67 0.58
N ARG A 183 16.53 -14.41 0.32
CA ARG A 183 17.92 -13.91 0.40
C ARG A 183 18.55 -14.02 1.80
N PRO A 184 17.86 -13.67 2.91
CA PRO A 184 18.46 -13.71 4.23
C PRO A 184 18.97 -15.08 4.64
N LEU A 185 18.31 -16.15 4.20
CA LEU A 185 18.77 -17.49 4.48
C LEU A 185 20.09 -17.80 3.75
N ASN A 186 20.18 -17.37 2.49
CA ASN A 186 21.38 -17.56 1.68
C ASN A 186 22.55 -16.70 2.21
N ASP A 187 22.27 -15.48 2.61
CA ASP A 187 23.28 -14.56 3.18
C ASP A 187 23.74 -15.07 4.56
N PHE A 188 22.81 -15.53 5.41
CA PHE A 188 23.13 -16.16 6.69
C PHE A 188 23.97 -17.43 6.51
N ILE A 189 23.65 -18.29 5.52
CA ILE A 189 24.42 -19.49 5.23
C ILE A 189 25.84 -19.11 4.78
N ARG A 190 25.99 -18.10 3.91
CA ARG A 190 27.33 -17.64 3.48
C ARG A 190 28.14 -17.08 4.64
N GLU A 191 27.55 -16.23 5.48
CA GLU A 191 28.25 -15.62 6.64
C GLU A 191 28.70 -16.67 7.68
N GLN A 192 28.04 -17.84 7.76
CA GLN A 192 28.38 -18.87 8.74
C GLN A 192 29.35 -19.95 8.18
N PHE A 193 29.45 -20.09 6.86
CA PHE A 193 30.16 -21.20 6.23
C PHE A 193 31.23 -20.78 5.19
N GLU A 194 31.45 -19.50 4.96
CA GLU A 194 32.61 -18.89 4.29
C GLU A 194 33.52 -18.15 5.29
#